data_e72907f7cfae76b630c2017a015c18b0
#
_entry.id   e72907f7cfae76b630c2017a015c18b0
#
_cell.length_a   1.000
_cell.length_b   1.000
_cell.length_c   1.000
_cell.angle_alpha   90.00
_cell.angle_beta   90.00
_cell.angle_gamma   90.00
#
_symmetry.space_group_name_H-M   'P 1'
#
loop_
_entity.id
_entity.type
_entity.pdbx_description
1 polymer ?
#
loop_
_entity_poly.entity_id
_entity_poly.type
_entity_poly.pdbx_seq_one_letter_code
_entity_poly.pdbx_strand_id
1 'polypeptide(L)'
;MADKHKIIRDSIHGDIKLEGLFLDLLETPEIQRLYNIKQLGLAHLVFPGAHHTRLEHSLGTYHMASQAVEQLNLDNHERQMVSCAALLHDIGHGPFSHTLESILRNLLDVDHVDLTEKLIFGKYEIFDAIEKEIIKSPSVDEILDNHSIDKKKITEIIRGKTHDKPYLSQLLNSAIDVDQLDYLIRDAYYTGVAYGMIDVERFLQTLTINENNLMIKRKGVGVVENILMARGLMYSSVYFHKTVRIAELMLSKALEITPDVDPFQFFKMTDAELINELKTMGPFQHEIATRLKYRKLFKQAYWASSSNLDEARLTVVKNLENKKHHREKEREIENALNIPAGRVIIDVPYQEIHQAEPRIDQTDIMIVDKEEIKSLDDYTPIAGAIRSRAVPDWIIMIVTDERFRDDVSKKAEKILFS
;
A
#
# COMPACT_ATOMS: atom_id res chain seq x y z
N MET A 1 -30.01 -1.51 -28.32
CA MET A 1 -28.61 -1.11 -28.53
C MET A 1 -27.79 -2.26 -27.97
N ALA A 2 -26.76 -2.72 -28.67
CA ALA A 2 -25.86 -3.73 -28.06
C ALA A 2 -25.24 -3.13 -26.82
N ASP A 3 -25.29 -3.82 -25.68
CA ASP A 3 -24.65 -3.34 -24.44
C ASP A 3 -23.17 -3.14 -24.70
N LYS A 4 -22.73 -1.89 -24.61
CA LYS A 4 -21.30 -1.52 -24.78
C LYS A 4 -20.53 -2.18 -23.66
N HIS A 5 -19.64 -3.10 -23.98
CA HIS A 5 -18.75 -3.73 -23.01
C HIS A 5 -17.32 -3.71 -23.52
N LYS A 6 -16.37 -3.81 -22.63
CA LYS A 6 -14.94 -3.94 -22.90
C LYS A 6 -14.39 -5.15 -22.16
N ILE A 7 -13.53 -5.90 -22.82
CA ILE A 7 -12.79 -7.00 -22.21
C ILE A 7 -11.34 -6.56 -22.10
N ILE A 8 -10.80 -6.57 -20.88
CA ILE A 8 -9.41 -6.27 -20.61
C ILE A 8 -8.69 -7.57 -20.29
N ARG A 9 -7.59 -7.82 -21.01
CA ARG A 9 -6.76 -8.98 -20.72
C ARG A 9 -5.81 -8.65 -19.56
N ASP A 10 -6.05 -9.28 -18.43
CA ASP A 10 -5.19 -9.19 -17.24
C ASP A 10 -4.22 -10.36 -17.16
N SER A 11 -3.01 -10.12 -16.68
CA SER A 11 -1.95 -11.14 -16.61
C SER A 11 -2.22 -12.22 -15.55
N ILE A 12 -3.04 -11.92 -14.56
CA ILE A 12 -3.35 -12.79 -13.41
C ILE A 12 -4.72 -13.46 -13.59
N HIS A 13 -5.75 -12.64 -13.87
CA HIS A 13 -7.16 -13.09 -13.88
C HIS A 13 -7.71 -13.43 -15.26
N GLY A 14 -6.90 -13.27 -16.32
CA GLY A 14 -7.35 -13.50 -17.68
C GLY A 14 -8.25 -12.38 -18.20
N ASP A 15 -9.44 -12.69 -18.67
CA ASP A 15 -10.35 -11.72 -19.25
C ASP A 15 -11.25 -11.08 -18.19
N ILE A 16 -11.11 -9.78 -17.97
CA ILE A 16 -11.96 -8.99 -17.09
C ILE A 16 -12.96 -8.21 -17.96
N LYS A 17 -14.24 -8.49 -17.80
CA LYS A 17 -15.32 -7.80 -18.52
C LYS A 17 -15.80 -6.60 -17.71
N LEU A 18 -15.89 -5.43 -18.37
CA LEU A 18 -16.51 -4.23 -17.82
C LEU A 18 -17.64 -3.77 -18.74
N GLU A 19 -18.77 -3.39 -18.15
CA GLU A 19 -19.96 -2.91 -18.85
C GLU A 19 -20.70 -1.87 -18.01
N GLY A 20 -21.51 -1.03 -18.67
CA GLY A 20 -22.32 -0.01 -18.02
C GLY A 20 -21.47 0.91 -17.12
N LEU A 21 -21.92 1.09 -15.87
CA LEU A 21 -21.24 1.90 -14.85
C LEU A 21 -19.73 1.64 -14.76
N PHE A 22 -19.30 0.38 -14.73
CA PHE A 22 -17.88 0.02 -14.54
C PHE A 22 -17.02 0.39 -15.74
N LEU A 23 -17.60 0.35 -16.95
CA LEU A 23 -16.93 0.82 -18.15
C LEU A 23 -16.80 2.36 -18.15
N ASP A 24 -17.86 3.06 -17.75
CA ASP A 24 -17.85 4.53 -17.65
C ASP A 24 -16.86 4.98 -16.58
N LEU A 25 -16.81 4.33 -15.42
CA LEU A 25 -15.81 4.59 -14.38
C LEU A 25 -14.37 4.35 -14.87
N LEU A 26 -14.13 3.26 -15.59
CA LEU A 26 -12.81 2.96 -16.13
C LEU A 26 -12.29 4.09 -17.04
N GLU A 27 -13.17 4.73 -17.81
CA GLU A 27 -12.80 5.81 -18.74
C GLU A 27 -12.60 7.16 -18.05
N THR A 28 -12.77 7.25 -16.71
CA THR A 28 -12.50 8.47 -15.93
C THR A 28 -11.00 8.72 -15.78
N PRO A 29 -10.60 9.96 -15.76
CA PRO A 29 -9.19 10.33 -15.65
C PRO A 29 -8.54 9.90 -14.34
N GLU A 30 -9.29 9.91 -13.24
CA GLU A 30 -8.81 9.46 -11.93
C GLU A 30 -8.37 8.00 -11.94
N ILE A 31 -9.13 7.14 -12.63
CA ILE A 31 -8.75 5.73 -12.82
C ILE A 31 -7.63 5.60 -13.86
N GLN A 32 -7.71 6.32 -14.99
CA GLN A 32 -6.70 6.25 -16.04
C GLN A 32 -5.31 6.70 -15.57
N ARG A 33 -5.23 7.65 -14.63
CA ARG A 33 -3.97 8.07 -14.00
C ARG A 33 -3.23 6.90 -13.37
N LEU A 34 -3.93 5.93 -12.79
CA LEU A 34 -3.34 4.76 -12.12
C LEU A 34 -2.48 3.88 -13.05
N TYR A 35 -2.64 4.00 -14.37
CA TYR A 35 -1.74 3.37 -15.36
C TYR A 35 -0.28 3.80 -15.21
N ASN A 36 -0.06 5.00 -14.68
CA ASN A 36 1.27 5.61 -14.57
C ASN A 36 1.81 5.61 -13.14
N ILE A 37 1.16 4.85 -12.24
CA ILE A 37 1.58 4.68 -10.84
C ILE A 37 1.83 3.19 -10.61
N LYS A 38 3.07 2.84 -10.30
CA LYS A 38 3.44 1.46 -9.99
C LYS A 38 2.87 1.01 -8.66
N GLN A 39 2.35 -0.21 -8.62
CA GLN A 39 1.83 -0.83 -7.40
C GLN A 39 2.90 -0.90 -6.31
N LEU A 40 4.09 -1.35 -6.65
CA LEU A 40 5.20 -1.57 -5.71
C LEU A 40 6.27 -0.46 -5.76
N GLY A 41 5.93 0.73 -6.23
CA GLY A 41 6.81 1.90 -6.22
C GLY A 41 8.23 1.62 -6.73
N LEU A 42 9.23 1.65 -5.84
CA LEU A 42 10.64 1.47 -6.18
C LEU A 42 11.11 0.01 -6.15
N ALA A 43 10.23 -0.96 -5.90
CA ALA A 43 10.60 -2.39 -5.83
C ALA A 43 11.22 -2.92 -7.14
N HIS A 44 10.90 -2.32 -8.30
CA HIS A 44 11.53 -2.66 -9.59
C HIS A 44 13.05 -2.48 -9.60
N LEU A 45 13.62 -1.71 -8.68
CA LEU A 45 15.08 -1.59 -8.52
C LEU A 45 15.73 -2.87 -7.97
N VAL A 46 14.94 -3.76 -7.40
CA VAL A 46 15.36 -5.07 -6.87
C VAL A 46 14.77 -6.21 -7.70
N PHE A 47 13.48 -6.11 -8.01
CA PHE A 47 12.71 -7.08 -8.78
C PHE A 47 12.41 -6.50 -10.17
N PRO A 48 13.24 -6.77 -11.19
CA PRO A 48 13.13 -6.08 -12.48
C PRO A 48 11.79 -6.26 -13.20
N GLY A 49 11.00 -7.28 -12.85
CA GLY A 49 9.66 -7.51 -13.38
C GLY A 49 8.55 -6.68 -12.68
N ALA A 50 8.82 -6.07 -11.53
CA ALA A 50 7.83 -5.36 -10.71
C ALA A 50 7.46 -3.98 -11.30
N HIS A 51 6.81 -3.97 -12.46
CA HIS A 51 6.36 -2.78 -13.18
C HIS A 51 4.84 -2.65 -13.30
N HIS A 52 4.08 -3.60 -12.78
CA HIS A 52 2.62 -3.55 -12.79
C HIS A 52 2.10 -2.32 -12.04
N THR A 53 0.93 -1.90 -12.45
CA THR A 53 0.38 -0.60 -12.08
C THR A 53 -0.78 -0.75 -11.09
N ARG A 54 -1.14 0.35 -10.44
CA ARG A 54 -2.32 0.40 -9.57
C ARG A 54 -3.61 0.17 -10.34
N LEU A 55 -3.66 0.51 -11.62
CA LEU A 55 -4.83 0.19 -12.45
C LEU A 55 -5.01 -1.32 -12.61
N GLU A 56 -3.93 -2.07 -12.88
CA GLU A 56 -4.00 -3.53 -12.97
C GLU A 56 -4.50 -4.14 -11.66
N HIS A 57 -4.03 -3.63 -10.53
CA HIS A 57 -4.49 -4.05 -9.20
C HIS A 57 -5.97 -3.67 -8.96
N SER A 58 -6.40 -2.45 -9.23
CA SER A 58 -7.79 -2.02 -9.06
C SER A 58 -8.76 -2.87 -9.91
N LEU A 59 -8.36 -3.22 -11.15
CA LEU A 59 -9.12 -4.12 -12.00
C LEU A 59 -9.17 -5.55 -11.43
N GLY A 60 -8.06 -6.03 -10.88
CA GLY A 60 -8.00 -7.34 -10.25
C GLY A 60 -8.85 -7.40 -8.98
N THR A 61 -8.79 -6.38 -8.13
CA THR A 61 -9.63 -6.27 -6.93
C THR A 61 -11.11 -6.21 -7.29
N TYR A 62 -11.49 -5.45 -8.34
CA TYR A 62 -12.84 -5.45 -8.90
C TYR A 62 -13.27 -6.86 -9.36
N HIS A 63 -12.39 -7.58 -10.06
CA HIS A 63 -12.68 -8.95 -10.52
C HIS A 63 -12.91 -9.90 -9.35
N MET A 64 -12.03 -9.87 -8.33
CA MET A 64 -12.15 -10.67 -7.11
C MET A 64 -13.43 -10.35 -6.35
N ALA A 65 -13.75 -9.06 -6.21
CA ALA A 65 -14.99 -8.61 -5.57
C ALA A 65 -16.22 -9.14 -6.33
N SER A 66 -16.21 -9.05 -7.66
CA SER A 66 -17.32 -9.55 -8.51
C SER A 66 -17.55 -11.06 -8.33
N GLN A 67 -16.49 -11.86 -8.23
CA GLN A 67 -16.60 -13.29 -7.94
C GLN A 67 -17.09 -13.56 -6.51
N ALA A 68 -16.62 -12.80 -5.51
CA ALA A 68 -17.02 -12.97 -4.12
C ALA A 68 -18.51 -12.64 -3.90
N VAL A 69 -19.01 -11.55 -4.48
CA VAL A 69 -20.42 -11.16 -4.37
C VAL A 69 -21.35 -12.13 -5.11
N GLU A 70 -20.90 -12.72 -6.22
CA GLU A 70 -21.62 -13.78 -6.90
C GLU A 70 -21.68 -15.06 -6.05
N GLN A 71 -20.57 -15.51 -5.51
CA GLN A 71 -20.46 -16.68 -4.63
C GLN A 71 -21.34 -16.55 -3.37
N LEU A 72 -21.46 -15.36 -2.82
CA LEU A 72 -22.29 -15.08 -1.64
C LEU A 72 -23.77 -14.84 -1.97
N ASN A 73 -24.14 -14.83 -3.27
CA ASN A 73 -25.49 -14.53 -3.77
C ASN A 73 -26.05 -13.20 -3.26
N LEU A 74 -25.21 -12.15 -3.21
CA LEU A 74 -25.67 -10.81 -2.83
C LEU A 74 -26.69 -10.26 -3.85
N ASP A 75 -27.55 -9.34 -3.39
CA ASP A 75 -28.49 -8.69 -4.30
C ASP A 75 -27.78 -7.72 -5.29
N ASN A 76 -28.48 -7.27 -6.32
CA ASN A 76 -27.87 -6.45 -7.38
C ASN A 76 -27.34 -5.11 -6.86
N HIS A 77 -27.99 -4.51 -5.87
CA HIS A 77 -27.55 -3.25 -5.28
C HIS A 77 -26.26 -3.45 -4.48
N GLU A 78 -26.20 -4.49 -3.64
CA GLU A 78 -25.00 -4.84 -2.86
C GLU A 78 -23.81 -5.17 -3.76
N ARG A 79 -24.05 -5.97 -4.81
CA ARG A 79 -23.03 -6.31 -5.83
C ARG A 79 -22.46 -5.04 -6.45
N GLN A 80 -23.30 -4.11 -6.85
CA GLN A 80 -22.89 -2.86 -7.46
C GLN A 80 -22.05 -2.02 -6.49
N MET A 81 -22.48 -1.88 -5.23
CA MET A 81 -21.77 -1.09 -4.23
C MET A 81 -20.37 -1.67 -3.90
N VAL A 82 -20.29 -2.98 -3.66
CA VAL A 82 -19.00 -3.65 -3.36
C VAL A 82 -18.06 -3.60 -4.56
N SER A 83 -18.57 -3.85 -5.77
CA SER A 83 -17.73 -3.81 -6.98
C SER A 83 -17.26 -2.39 -7.31
N CYS A 84 -18.09 -1.35 -7.08
CA CYS A 84 -17.65 0.04 -7.17
C CYS A 84 -16.58 0.37 -6.14
N ALA A 85 -16.77 -0.02 -4.89
CA ALA A 85 -15.80 0.19 -3.83
C ALA A 85 -14.46 -0.47 -4.18
N ALA A 86 -14.48 -1.72 -4.68
CA ALA A 86 -13.29 -2.46 -5.09
C ALA A 86 -12.54 -1.80 -6.27
N LEU A 87 -13.26 -1.26 -7.27
CA LEU A 87 -12.64 -0.56 -8.39
C LEU A 87 -12.02 0.78 -7.98
N LEU A 88 -12.65 1.48 -7.01
CA LEU A 88 -12.32 2.86 -6.64
C LEU A 88 -11.43 2.99 -5.40
N HIS A 89 -11.17 1.89 -4.65
CA HIS A 89 -10.51 1.98 -3.34
C HIS A 89 -9.16 2.70 -3.37
N ASP A 90 -8.42 2.56 -4.46
CA ASP A 90 -7.04 3.03 -4.64
C ASP A 90 -6.88 4.31 -5.47
N ILE A 91 -7.98 4.96 -5.93
CA ILE A 91 -7.89 6.15 -6.80
C ILE A 91 -7.21 7.35 -6.12
N GLY A 92 -7.19 7.40 -4.79
CA GLY A 92 -6.52 8.43 -4.00
C GLY A 92 -5.01 8.23 -3.83
N HIS A 93 -4.42 7.17 -4.34
CA HIS A 93 -2.97 6.99 -4.26
C HIS A 93 -2.20 7.93 -5.19
N GLY A 94 -1.10 8.47 -4.68
CA GLY A 94 -0.13 9.25 -5.43
C GLY A 94 1.06 8.40 -5.92
N PRO A 95 2.04 9.03 -6.59
CA PRO A 95 3.25 8.36 -7.05
C PRO A 95 4.06 7.80 -5.89
N PHE A 96 4.68 6.63 -6.08
CA PHE A 96 5.47 5.94 -5.05
C PHE A 96 4.74 5.84 -3.72
N SER A 97 3.51 5.44 -3.73
CA SER A 97 2.44 5.57 -2.72
C SER A 97 2.89 5.46 -1.27
N HIS A 98 3.54 4.36 -0.90
CA HIS A 98 3.98 4.15 0.49
C HIS A 98 4.98 5.21 0.97
N THR A 99 5.89 5.66 0.09
CA THR A 99 6.87 6.70 0.43
C THR A 99 6.19 8.06 0.60
N LEU A 100 5.32 8.42 -0.33
CA LEU A 100 4.64 9.71 -0.32
C LEU A 100 3.58 9.80 0.79
N GLU A 101 2.88 8.72 1.06
CA GLU A 101 1.84 8.65 2.08
C GLU A 101 2.39 8.93 3.49
N SER A 102 3.58 8.40 3.82
CA SER A 102 4.23 8.71 5.10
C SER A 102 4.51 10.20 5.25
N ILE A 103 4.91 10.88 4.17
CA ILE A 103 5.14 12.32 4.16
C ILE A 103 3.84 13.09 4.38
N LEU A 104 2.77 12.67 3.74
CA LEU A 104 1.48 13.35 3.77
C LEU A 104 0.76 13.21 5.10
N ARG A 105 0.72 12.01 5.65
CA ARG A 105 0.22 11.80 7.03
C ARG A 105 0.94 12.71 8.01
N ASN A 106 2.24 12.88 7.83
CA ASN A 106 3.07 13.68 8.73
C ASN A 106 2.90 15.19 8.57
N LEU A 107 2.56 15.66 7.38
CA LEU A 107 2.42 17.09 7.09
C LEU A 107 0.97 17.56 7.14
N LEU A 108 0.02 16.70 6.79
CA LEU A 108 -1.37 17.10 6.54
C LEU A 108 -2.41 16.27 7.32
N ASP A 109 -1.98 15.19 8.00
CA ASP A 109 -2.86 14.22 8.68
C ASP A 109 -3.93 13.65 7.72
N VAL A 110 -3.52 13.37 6.47
CA VAL A 110 -4.37 12.84 5.37
C VAL A 110 -3.74 11.59 4.81
N ASP A 111 -4.54 10.57 4.52
CA ASP A 111 -4.12 9.36 3.85
C ASP A 111 -4.77 9.19 2.45
N HIS A 112 -4.41 8.12 1.74
CA HIS A 112 -4.98 7.82 0.42
C HIS A 112 -6.48 7.56 0.47
N VAL A 113 -7.02 7.02 1.57
CA VAL A 113 -8.46 6.78 1.73
C VAL A 113 -9.22 8.10 1.85
N ASP A 114 -8.65 9.08 2.55
CA ASP A 114 -9.22 10.43 2.64
C ASP A 114 -9.26 11.12 1.26
N LEU A 115 -8.22 10.90 0.45
CA LEU A 115 -8.18 11.43 -0.91
C LEU A 115 -9.14 10.69 -1.84
N THR A 116 -9.22 9.36 -1.73
CA THR A 116 -10.23 8.56 -2.43
C THR A 116 -11.64 9.09 -2.16
N GLU A 117 -11.97 9.34 -0.88
CA GLU A 117 -13.25 9.93 -0.51
C GLU A 117 -13.44 11.32 -1.15
N LYS A 118 -12.44 12.19 -1.11
CA LYS A 118 -12.53 13.52 -1.71
C LYS A 118 -12.75 13.44 -3.23
N LEU A 119 -12.13 12.49 -3.93
CA LEU A 119 -12.35 12.26 -5.35
C LEU A 119 -13.77 11.74 -5.64
N ILE A 120 -14.26 10.77 -4.88
CA ILE A 120 -15.62 10.22 -4.99
C ILE A 120 -16.69 11.30 -4.80
N PHE A 121 -16.43 12.32 -3.95
CA PHE A 121 -17.36 13.42 -3.72
C PHE A 121 -17.07 14.68 -4.54
N GLY A 122 -16.16 14.65 -5.51
CA GLY A 122 -15.80 15.80 -6.34
C GLY A 122 -15.16 16.97 -5.56
N LYS A 123 -14.61 16.69 -4.36
CA LYS A 123 -13.98 17.69 -3.47
C LYS A 123 -12.49 17.91 -3.73
N TYR A 124 -11.93 17.14 -4.62
CA TYR A 124 -10.53 17.20 -5.02
C TYR A 124 -10.42 16.92 -6.50
N GLU A 125 -9.65 17.72 -7.21
CA GLU A 125 -9.46 17.62 -8.65
C GLU A 125 -8.00 17.30 -8.97
N ILE A 126 -7.77 16.26 -9.78
CA ILE A 126 -6.41 15.82 -10.14
C ILE A 126 -5.83 16.61 -11.32
N PHE A 127 -6.66 17.33 -12.08
CA PHE A 127 -6.27 18.06 -13.28
C PHE A 127 -5.87 19.48 -13.01
N ASP A 128 -5.00 20.00 -13.87
CA ASP A 128 -4.94 21.45 -14.09
C ASP A 128 -6.03 21.90 -15.08
N ALA A 129 -6.17 23.23 -15.24
CA ALA A 129 -7.20 23.81 -16.09
C ALA A 129 -7.01 23.47 -17.60
N ILE A 130 -5.76 23.25 -18.02
CA ILE A 130 -5.42 22.92 -19.42
C ILE A 130 -5.75 21.46 -19.71
N GLU A 131 -5.38 20.55 -18.81
CA GLU A 131 -5.69 19.11 -18.90
C GLU A 131 -7.20 18.89 -18.96
N LYS A 132 -7.95 19.56 -18.11
CA LYS A 132 -9.41 19.49 -18.07
C LYS A 132 -10.05 19.89 -19.41
N GLU A 133 -9.54 20.96 -20.03
CA GLU A 133 -10.02 21.41 -21.34
C GLU A 133 -9.72 20.42 -22.47
N ILE A 134 -8.57 19.75 -22.39
CA ILE A 134 -8.13 18.79 -23.40
C ILE A 134 -8.91 17.46 -23.28
N ILE A 135 -8.98 16.93 -22.05
CA ILE A 135 -9.51 15.57 -21.81
C ILE A 135 -11.02 15.52 -21.97
N LYS A 136 -11.76 16.51 -21.44
CA LYS A 136 -13.25 16.62 -21.51
C LYS A 136 -13.99 15.34 -21.13
N SER A 137 -13.37 14.48 -20.30
CA SER A 137 -14.01 13.29 -19.78
C SER A 137 -14.69 13.60 -18.44
N PRO A 138 -15.80 12.94 -18.12
CA PRO A 138 -16.44 13.09 -16.82
C PRO A 138 -15.53 12.56 -15.70
N SER A 139 -15.66 13.15 -14.51
CA SER A 139 -15.00 12.67 -13.30
C SER A 139 -15.70 11.45 -12.70
N VAL A 140 -15.03 10.77 -11.76
CA VAL A 140 -15.65 9.69 -10.97
C VAL A 140 -16.92 10.17 -10.27
N ASP A 141 -16.89 11.38 -9.70
CA ASP A 141 -18.03 12.01 -9.02
C ASP A 141 -19.23 12.15 -9.97
N GLU A 142 -19.01 12.67 -11.17
CA GLU A 142 -20.06 12.88 -12.19
C GLU A 142 -20.62 11.53 -12.71
N ILE A 143 -19.80 10.51 -12.92
CA ILE A 143 -20.24 9.18 -13.33
C ILE A 143 -21.12 8.53 -12.26
N LEU A 144 -20.71 8.61 -10.98
CA LEU A 144 -21.49 8.06 -9.88
C LEU A 144 -22.86 8.75 -9.76
N ASP A 145 -22.93 10.08 -9.93
CA ASP A 145 -24.19 10.82 -9.94
C ASP A 145 -25.08 10.43 -11.13
N ASN A 146 -24.52 10.35 -12.33
CA ASN A 146 -25.25 9.96 -13.55
C ASN A 146 -25.89 8.57 -13.44
N HIS A 147 -25.25 7.66 -12.72
CA HIS A 147 -25.76 6.32 -12.44
C HIS A 147 -26.55 6.21 -11.13
N SER A 148 -26.78 7.33 -10.42
CA SER A 148 -27.50 7.39 -9.13
C SER A 148 -26.91 6.45 -8.07
N ILE A 149 -25.58 6.39 -7.98
CA ILE A 149 -24.86 5.53 -7.05
C ILE A 149 -24.68 6.23 -5.69
N ASP A 150 -24.90 5.50 -4.61
CA ASP A 150 -24.69 5.99 -3.24
C ASP A 150 -23.19 6.10 -2.92
N LYS A 151 -22.62 7.29 -3.14
CA LYS A 151 -21.21 7.63 -2.84
C LYS A 151 -20.85 7.40 -1.37
N LYS A 152 -21.81 7.70 -0.46
CA LYS A 152 -21.59 7.50 0.98
C LYS A 152 -21.42 6.02 1.30
N LYS A 153 -22.27 5.16 0.73
CA LYS A 153 -22.16 3.72 0.94
C LYS A 153 -20.85 3.14 0.40
N ILE A 154 -20.40 3.61 -0.78
CA ILE A 154 -19.08 3.21 -1.33
C ILE A 154 -17.97 3.58 -0.35
N THR A 155 -17.93 4.81 0.15
CA THR A 155 -16.90 5.26 1.08
C THR A 155 -16.97 4.55 2.44
N GLU A 156 -18.16 4.21 2.93
CA GLU A 156 -18.33 3.37 4.13
C GLU A 156 -17.74 1.97 3.92
N ILE A 157 -17.92 1.38 2.73
CA ILE A 157 -17.32 0.07 2.39
C ILE A 157 -15.79 0.17 2.37
N ILE A 158 -15.23 1.16 1.67
CA ILE A 158 -13.78 1.37 1.59
C ILE A 158 -13.17 1.60 2.98
N ARG A 159 -13.85 2.34 3.86
CA ARG A 159 -13.38 2.63 5.22
C ARG A 159 -13.61 1.50 6.24
N GLY A 160 -14.26 0.41 5.88
CA GLY A 160 -14.60 -0.65 6.83
C GLY A 160 -15.70 -0.27 7.82
N LYS A 161 -16.61 0.66 7.49
CA LYS A 161 -17.57 1.27 8.42
C LYS A 161 -19.05 0.99 8.11
N THR A 162 -19.37 -0.16 7.54
CA THR A 162 -20.76 -0.56 7.27
C THR A 162 -21.38 -1.24 8.51
N HIS A 163 -22.10 -0.48 9.36
CA HIS A 163 -22.63 -0.96 10.63
C HIS A 163 -23.84 -1.90 10.49
N ASP A 164 -24.70 -1.67 9.53
CA ASP A 164 -25.91 -2.44 9.27
C ASP A 164 -25.65 -3.78 8.59
N LYS A 165 -24.67 -3.81 7.68
CA LYS A 165 -24.21 -4.98 6.91
C LYS A 165 -22.68 -5.06 6.90
N PRO A 166 -22.04 -5.41 8.01
CA PRO A 166 -20.58 -5.46 8.11
C PRO A 166 -19.90 -6.27 7.00
N TYR A 167 -20.52 -7.38 6.56
CA TYR A 167 -19.96 -8.22 5.49
C TYR A 167 -19.64 -7.47 4.19
N LEU A 168 -20.36 -6.35 3.89
CA LEU A 168 -20.08 -5.55 2.69
C LEU A 168 -18.69 -4.90 2.75
N SER A 169 -18.35 -4.31 3.89
CA SER A 169 -17.02 -3.73 4.06
C SER A 169 -15.96 -4.77 4.35
N GLN A 170 -16.29 -5.87 5.01
CA GLN A 170 -15.36 -6.96 5.30
C GLN A 170 -14.86 -7.67 4.03
N LEU A 171 -15.60 -7.59 2.92
CA LEU A 171 -15.14 -8.09 1.61
C LEU A 171 -13.90 -7.33 1.11
N LEU A 172 -13.75 -6.05 1.47
CA LEU A 172 -12.67 -5.17 1.02
C LEU A 172 -11.74 -4.72 2.16
N ASN A 173 -12.16 -4.87 3.41
CA ASN A 173 -11.41 -4.40 4.57
C ASN A 173 -11.60 -5.37 5.75
N SER A 174 -10.84 -6.46 5.76
CA SER A 174 -10.83 -7.45 6.83
C SER A 174 -9.45 -8.11 6.97
N ALA A 175 -9.36 -9.13 7.84
CA ALA A 175 -8.13 -9.89 8.02
C ALA A 175 -7.68 -10.62 6.73
N ILE A 176 -8.63 -11.05 5.91
CA ILE A 176 -8.40 -11.57 4.54
C ILE A 176 -9.53 -11.05 3.68
N ASP A 177 -9.21 -10.26 2.67
CA ASP A 177 -10.17 -9.61 1.77
C ASP A 177 -9.74 -9.70 0.31
N VAL A 178 -10.61 -9.22 -0.59
CA VAL A 178 -10.40 -9.33 -2.04
C VAL A 178 -9.24 -8.47 -2.55
N ASP A 179 -8.92 -7.37 -1.87
CA ASP A 179 -7.76 -6.53 -2.13
C ASP A 179 -6.47 -7.32 -1.89
N GLN A 180 -6.34 -7.97 -0.72
CA GLN A 180 -5.19 -8.81 -0.40
C GLN A 180 -5.03 -10.00 -1.35
N LEU A 181 -6.13 -10.62 -1.76
CA LEU A 181 -6.06 -11.74 -2.69
C LEU A 181 -5.47 -11.33 -4.04
N ASP A 182 -5.84 -10.16 -4.56
CA ASP A 182 -5.25 -9.69 -5.81
C ASP A 182 -3.79 -9.35 -5.64
N TYR A 183 -3.44 -8.45 -4.69
CA TYR A 183 -2.05 -7.98 -4.62
C TYR A 183 -1.07 -9.09 -4.25
N LEU A 184 -1.41 -10.04 -3.37
CA LEU A 184 -0.49 -11.12 -3.01
C LEU A 184 -0.11 -11.99 -4.23
N ILE A 185 -1.07 -12.30 -5.10
CA ILE A 185 -0.82 -13.11 -6.29
C ILE A 185 -0.13 -12.28 -7.37
N ARG A 186 -0.61 -11.06 -7.60
CA ARG A 186 -0.08 -10.14 -8.60
C ARG A 186 1.36 -9.75 -8.31
N ASP A 187 1.65 -9.34 -7.10
CA ASP A 187 2.99 -8.94 -6.69
C ASP A 187 3.97 -10.12 -6.72
N ALA A 188 3.54 -11.30 -6.28
CA ALA A 188 4.36 -12.51 -6.39
C ALA A 188 4.70 -12.84 -7.84
N TYR A 189 3.73 -12.73 -8.75
CA TYR A 189 3.93 -12.97 -10.17
C TYR A 189 4.95 -11.99 -10.78
N TYR A 190 4.75 -10.69 -10.59
CA TYR A 190 5.58 -9.67 -11.18
C TYR A 190 6.97 -9.52 -10.54
N THR A 191 7.11 -9.87 -9.26
CA THR A 191 8.42 -9.94 -8.59
C THR A 191 9.17 -11.23 -8.87
N GLY A 192 8.46 -12.26 -9.36
CA GLY A 192 9.04 -13.58 -9.64
C GLY A 192 9.30 -14.42 -8.39
N VAL A 193 8.70 -14.09 -7.23
CA VAL A 193 8.81 -14.90 -6.01
C VAL A 193 7.70 -15.95 -5.96
N ALA A 194 7.98 -17.12 -5.43
CA ALA A 194 7.04 -18.26 -5.42
C ALA A 194 6.12 -18.30 -4.18
N TYR A 195 5.86 -17.15 -3.54
CA TYR A 195 5.09 -17.12 -2.29
C TYR A 195 3.59 -16.87 -2.47
N GLY A 196 3.16 -16.30 -3.59
CA GLY A 196 1.77 -15.98 -3.89
C GLY A 196 0.97 -17.13 -4.52
N MET A 197 1.36 -18.38 -4.32
CA MET A 197 0.59 -19.56 -4.78
C MET A 197 -0.61 -19.77 -3.87
N ILE A 198 -1.73 -19.14 -4.20
CA ILE A 198 -2.97 -19.12 -3.41
C ILE A 198 -4.09 -19.76 -4.24
N ASP A 199 -4.83 -20.70 -3.63
CA ASP A 199 -6.05 -21.28 -4.21
C ASP A 199 -7.25 -20.34 -3.96
N VAL A 200 -7.34 -19.28 -4.78
CA VAL A 200 -8.38 -18.26 -4.68
C VAL A 200 -9.77 -18.84 -4.86
N GLU A 201 -9.96 -19.72 -5.85
CA GLU A 201 -11.26 -20.32 -6.12
C GLU A 201 -11.76 -21.08 -4.89
N ARG A 202 -10.87 -21.85 -4.26
CA ARG A 202 -11.18 -22.56 -3.02
C ARG A 202 -11.52 -21.61 -1.89
N PHE A 203 -10.79 -20.50 -1.74
CA PHE A 203 -11.09 -19.48 -0.74
C PHE A 203 -12.49 -18.92 -0.95
N LEU A 204 -12.81 -18.42 -2.14
CA LEU A 204 -14.11 -17.84 -2.46
C LEU A 204 -15.26 -18.82 -2.19
N GLN A 205 -15.11 -20.11 -2.55
CA GLN A 205 -16.12 -21.15 -2.27
C GLN A 205 -16.34 -21.42 -0.77
N THR A 206 -15.42 -21.00 0.09
CA THR A 206 -15.53 -21.18 1.53
C THR A 206 -16.08 -19.97 2.26
N LEU A 207 -16.24 -18.83 1.58
CA LEU A 207 -16.89 -17.65 2.14
C LEU A 207 -18.35 -17.95 2.53
N THR A 208 -18.79 -17.33 3.59
CA THR A 208 -20.20 -17.39 4.05
C THR A 208 -20.52 -16.14 4.85
N ILE A 209 -21.80 -15.78 4.90
CA ILE A 209 -22.29 -14.71 5.76
C ILE A 209 -23.04 -15.40 6.92
N ASN A 210 -22.68 -15.06 8.14
CA ASN A 210 -23.39 -15.48 9.34
C ASN A 210 -23.49 -14.30 10.31
N GLU A 211 -24.67 -14.08 10.87
CA GLU A 211 -24.95 -12.95 11.77
C GLU A 211 -24.49 -11.60 11.20
N ASN A 212 -24.75 -11.37 9.90
CA ASN A 212 -24.32 -10.19 9.14
C ASN A 212 -22.79 -9.98 9.06
N ASN A 213 -21.97 -10.98 9.39
CA ASN A 213 -20.53 -10.93 9.26
C ASN A 213 -20.03 -11.91 8.20
N LEU A 214 -18.94 -11.53 7.54
CA LEU A 214 -18.22 -12.41 6.62
C LEU A 214 -17.39 -13.41 7.43
N MET A 215 -17.56 -14.69 7.15
CA MET A 215 -16.89 -15.77 7.84
C MET A 215 -16.42 -16.84 6.86
N ILE A 216 -15.58 -17.74 7.34
CA ILE A 216 -15.04 -18.86 6.55
C ILE A 216 -15.66 -20.18 7.02
N LYS A 217 -16.15 -20.99 6.10
CA LYS A 217 -16.58 -22.36 6.44
C LYS A 217 -15.38 -23.21 6.87
N ARG A 218 -15.58 -24.13 7.81
CA ARG A 218 -14.55 -25.04 8.36
C ARG A 218 -13.61 -25.65 7.29
N LYS A 219 -14.15 -26.01 6.12
CA LYS A 219 -13.39 -26.57 5.01
C LYS A 219 -12.39 -25.60 4.37
N GLY A 220 -12.46 -24.31 4.73
CA GLY A 220 -11.57 -23.25 4.25
C GLY A 220 -10.35 -23.00 5.13
N VAL A 221 -10.20 -23.65 6.30
CA VAL A 221 -9.07 -23.41 7.21
C VAL A 221 -7.72 -23.52 6.49
N GLY A 222 -7.50 -24.59 5.73
CA GLY A 222 -6.22 -24.80 5.06
C GLY A 222 -5.88 -23.75 3.99
N VAL A 223 -6.88 -23.21 3.26
CA VAL A 223 -6.60 -22.12 2.31
C VAL A 223 -6.35 -20.79 3.03
N VAL A 224 -7.00 -20.56 4.17
CA VAL A 224 -6.72 -19.39 5.02
C VAL A 224 -5.30 -19.43 5.57
N GLU A 225 -4.83 -20.60 6.06
CA GLU A 225 -3.45 -20.81 6.47
C GLU A 225 -2.47 -20.49 5.34
N ASN A 226 -2.75 -20.95 4.13
CA ASN A 226 -1.92 -20.68 2.95
C ASN A 226 -1.85 -19.17 2.66
N ILE A 227 -2.97 -18.44 2.68
CA ILE A 227 -3.02 -17.00 2.46
C ILE A 227 -2.21 -16.24 3.51
N LEU A 228 -2.40 -16.56 4.79
CA LEU A 228 -1.66 -15.93 5.88
C LEU A 228 -0.14 -16.17 5.78
N MET A 229 0.26 -17.39 5.41
CA MET A 229 1.67 -17.72 5.17
C MET A 229 2.23 -16.97 3.97
N ALA A 230 1.49 -16.94 2.84
CA ALA A 230 1.88 -16.18 1.65
C ALA A 230 2.09 -14.71 1.99
N ARG A 231 1.13 -14.10 2.70
CA ARG A 231 1.22 -12.72 3.18
C ARG A 231 2.49 -12.47 4.01
N GLY A 232 2.72 -13.28 5.04
CA GLY A 232 3.89 -13.14 5.90
C GLY A 232 5.22 -13.29 5.16
N LEU A 233 5.29 -14.16 4.14
CA LEU A 233 6.46 -14.34 3.29
C LEU A 233 6.67 -13.18 2.32
N MET A 234 5.60 -12.67 1.70
CA MET A 234 5.64 -11.50 0.82
C MET A 234 6.10 -10.25 1.58
N TYR A 235 5.60 -10.03 2.80
CA TYR A 235 6.03 -8.92 3.64
C TYR A 235 7.54 -8.93 3.89
N SER A 236 8.10 -10.06 4.30
CA SER A 236 9.53 -10.15 4.59
C SER A 236 10.42 -10.11 3.35
N SER A 237 9.95 -10.64 2.23
CA SER A 237 10.80 -10.84 1.04
C SER A 237 10.67 -9.72 0.00
N VAL A 238 9.51 -9.06 -0.08
CA VAL A 238 9.21 -8.06 -1.10
C VAL A 238 8.95 -6.69 -0.47
N TYR A 239 7.89 -6.56 0.34
CA TYR A 239 7.42 -5.25 0.80
C TYR A 239 8.42 -4.58 1.76
N PHE A 240 9.08 -5.35 2.63
CA PHE A 240 10.14 -4.84 3.52
C PHE A 240 11.55 -5.27 3.07
N HIS A 241 11.74 -5.45 1.75
CA HIS A 241 13.07 -5.73 1.25
C HIS A 241 14.00 -4.54 1.48
N LYS A 242 15.09 -4.76 2.23
CA LYS A 242 16.03 -3.73 2.68
C LYS A 242 16.47 -2.74 1.59
N THR A 243 16.79 -3.23 0.39
CA THR A 243 17.26 -2.35 -0.70
C THR A 243 16.13 -1.51 -1.29
N VAL A 244 14.89 -2.02 -1.30
CA VAL A 244 13.70 -1.24 -1.69
C VAL A 244 13.52 -0.12 -0.66
N ARG A 245 13.52 -0.46 0.62
CA ARG A 245 13.40 0.51 1.71
C ARG A 245 14.47 1.61 1.64
N ILE A 246 15.72 1.29 1.32
CA ILE A 246 16.77 2.30 1.13
C ILE A 246 16.42 3.27 0.00
N ALA A 247 15.89 2.78 -1.11
CA ALA A 247 15.49 3.65 -2.22
C ALA A 247 14.32 4.57 -1.83
N GLU A 248 13.34 4.06 -1.10
CA GLU A 248 12.21 4.81 -0.56
C GLU A 248 12.68 5.89 0.44
N LEU A 249 13.57 5.56 1.35
CA LEU A 249 14.16 6.50 2.29
C LEU A 249 14.93 7.63 1.58
N MET A 250 15.64 7.33 0.50
CA MET A 250 16.31 8.36 -0.32
C MET A 250 15.30 9.31 -0.95
N LEU A 251 14.22 8.78 -1.52
CA LEU A 251 13.14 9.58 -2.10
C LEU A 251 12.44 10.43 -1.03
N SER A 252 12.09 9.82 0.08
CA SER A 252 11.45 10.49 1.23
C SER A 252 12.33 11.64 1.75
N LYS A 253 13.64 11.40 1.91
CA LYS A 253 14.58 12.44 2.35
C LYS A 253 14.67 13.60 1.35
N ALA A 254 14.65 13.34 0.05
CA ALA A 254 14.67 14.39 -0.96
C ALA A 254 13.42 15.28 -0.89
N LEU A 255 12.25 14.69 -0.67
CA LEU A 255 10.99 15.43 -0.50
C LEU A 255 10.95 16.19 0.83
N GLU A 256 11.41 15.55 1.93
CA GLU A 256 11.42 16.13 3.28
C GLU A 256 12.20 17.44 3.39
N ILE A 257 13.34 17.54 2.71
CA ILE A 257 14.20 18.74 2.75
C ILE A 257 13.92 19.74 1.64
N THR A 258 12.87 19.53 0.85
CA THR A 258 12.42 20.48 -0.16
C THR A 258 11.60 21.58 0.54
N PRO A 259 12.02 22.85 0.44
CA PRO A 259 11.29 23.96 1.08
C PRO A 259 9.98 24.26 0.34
N ASP A 260 8.98 24.72 1.09
CA ASP A 260 7.74 25.35 0.60
C ASP A 260 6.95 24.55 -0.46
N VAL A 261 6.93 23.22 -0.35
CA VAL A 261 6.16 22.37 -1.25
C VAL A 261 4.77 22.13 -0.67
N ASP A 262 3.74 22.32 -1.50
CA ASP A 262 2.40 21.85 -1.21
C ASP A 262 2.32 20.33 -1.46
N PRO A 263 2.21 19.51 -0.40
CA PRO A 263 2.17 18.06 -0.55
C PRO A 263 1.03 17.57 -1.43
N PHE A 264 -0.10 18.29 -1.49
CA PHE A 264 -1.23 17.92 -2.35
C PHE A 264 -0.90 17.97 -3.84
N GLN A 265 0.07 18.77 -4.28
CA GLN A 265 0.49 18.79 -5.69
C GLN A 265 1.13 17.48 -6.11
N PHE A 266 1.83 16.80 -5.19
CA PHE A 266 2.46 15.52 -5.50
C PHE A 266 1.45 14.40 -5.76
N PHE A 267 0.28 14.44 -5.13
CA PHE A 267 -0.76 13.42 -5.36
C PHE A 267 -1.34 13.43 -6.76
N LYS A 268 -1.35 14.59 -7.40
CA LYS A 268 -1.84 14.71 -8.77
C LYS A 268 -0.90 14.04 -9.77
N MET A 269 0.38 13.95 -9.43
CA MET A 269 1.45 13.46 -10.31
C MET A 269 1.40 11.95 -10.49
N THR A 270 2.02 11.51 -11.55
CA THR A 270 2.45 10.13 -11.80
C THR A 270 3.88 9.92 -11.30
N ASP A 271 4.36 8.67 -11.25
CA ASP A 271 5.74 8.35 -10.86
C ASP A 271 6.78 9.13 -11.67
N ALA A 272 6.57 9.22 -12.99
CA ALA A 272 7.51 9.91 -13.89
C ALA A 272 7.52 11.42 -13.68
N GLU A 273 6.37 12.02 -13.45
CA GLU A 273 6.23 13.45 -13.19
C GLU A 273 6.91 13.83 -11.89
N LEU A 274 6.70 13.08 -10.80
CA LEU A 274 7.37 13.36 -9.53
C LEU A 274 8.89 13.29 -9.65
N ILE A 275 9.43 12.27 -10.33
CA ILE A 275 10.90 12.16 -10.55
C ILE A 275 11.43 13.33 -11.41
N ASN A 276 10.67 13.81 -12.38
CA ASN A 276 11.07 14.96 -13.19
C ASN A 276 10.99 16.25 -12.39
N GLU A 277 9.95 16.43 -11.60
CA GLU A 277 9.78 17.60 -10.73
C GLU A 277 10.92 17.70 -9.72
N LEU A 278 11.27 16.59 -9.04
CA LEU A 278 12.40 16.54 -8.12
C LEU A 278 13.70 17.07 -8.72
N LYS A 279 13.97 16.87 -10.02
CA LYS A 279 15.19 17.37 -10.66
C LYS A 279 15.25 18.89 -10.75
N THR A 280 14.11 19.57 -10.65
CA THR A 280 14.01 21.03 -10.71
C THR A 280 14.06 21.70 -9.35
N MET A 281 13.76 20.96 -8.26
CA MET A 281 13.61 21.49 -6.91
C MET A 281 14.91 21.89 -6.22
N GLY A 282 16.06 21.33 -6.64
CA GLY A 282 17.35 21.68 -6.06
C GLY A 282 18.45 20.67 -6.37
N PRO A 283 19.71 20.99 -6.05
CA PRO A 283 20.86 20.12 -6.35
C PRO A 283 20.80 18.76 -5.68
N PHE A 284 20.34 18.70 -4.42
CA PHE A 284 20.22 17.45 -3.67
C PHE A 284 19.10 16.56 -4.26
N GLN A 285 17.94 17.13 -4.54
CA GLN A 285 16.81 16.45 -5.15
C GLN A 285 17.17 15.91 -6.54
N HIS A 286 17.85 16.73 -7.35
CA HIS A 286 18.35 16.31 -8.65
C HIS A 286 19.33 15.13 -8.55
N GLU A 287 20.25 15.19 -7.58
CA GLU A 287 21.17 14.09 -7.33
C GLU A 287 20.44 12.81 -6.94
N ILE A 288 19.47 12.87 -5.98
CA ILE A 288 18.73 11.71 -5.53
C ILE A 288 17.92 11.11 -6.70
N ALA A 289 17.19 11.93 -7.46
CA ALA A 289 16.46 11.46 -8.64
C ALA A 289 17.37 10.77 -9.66
N THR A 290 18.57 11.30 -9.87
CA THR A 290 19.60 10.72 -10.76
C THR A 290 20.13 9.40 -10.19
N ARG A 291 20.41 9.34 -8.90
CA ARG A 291 20.88 8.12 -8.22
C ARG A 291 19.84 7.00 -8.28
N LEU A 292 18.57 7.31 -8.06
CA LEU A 292 17.46 6.34 -8.20
C LEU A 292 17.41 5.82 -9.65
N LYS A 293 17.42 6.72 -10.65
CA LYS A 293 17.42 6.34 -12.08
C LYS A 293 18.53 5.36 -12.45
N TYR A 294 19.73 5.52 -11.92
CA TYR A 294 20.89 4.68 -12.23
C TYR A 294 21.21 3.64 -11.15
N ARG A 295 20.28 3.44 -10.19
CA ARG A 295 20.43 2.47 -9.09
C ARG A 295 21.72 2.67 -8.27
N LYS A 296 22.14 3.93 -8.05
CA LYS A 296 23.28 4.32 -7.21
C LYS A 296 22.80 4.63 -5.79
N LEU A 297 22.21 3.62 -5.14
CA LEU A 297 21.56 3.76 -3.84
C LEU A 297 22.56 3.96 -2.71
N PHE A 298 22.10 4.62 -1.65
CA PHE A 298 22.81 4.68 -0.37
C PHE A 298 23.04 3.25 0.16
N LYS A 299 23.91 3.14 1.15
CA LYS A 299 24.32 1.87 1.73
C LYS A 299 23.99 1.83 3.21
N GLN A 300 23.60 0.67 3.68
CA GLN A 300 23.48 0.40 5.11
C GLN A 300 24.86 0.56 5.77
N ALA A 301 24.91 1.39 6.82
CA ALA A 301 26.10 1.59 7.66
C ALA A 301 25.92 0.96 9.05
N TYR A 302 24.70 0.96 9.57
CA TYR A 302 24.37 0.34 10.88
C TYR A 302 22.95 -0.24 10.83
N TRP A 303 22.69 -1.27 11.63
CA TRP A 303 21.36 -1.77 11.91
C TRP A 303 21.33 -2.58 13.21
N ALA A 304 20.16 -2.64 13.85
CA ALA A 304 19.93 -3.51 15.00
C ALA A 304 18.50 -4.07 15.00
N SER A 305 18.38 -5.30 15.49
CA SER A 305 17.09 -5.91 15.85
C SER A 305 16.77 -5.66 17.33
N SER A 306 15.54 -5.91 17.74
CA SER A 306 15.14 -5.80 19.15
C SER A 306 15.97 -6.73 20.06
N SER A 307 16.38 -7.89 19.58
CA SER A 307 17.18 -8.86 20.32
C SER A 307 18.64 -8.41 20.56
N ASN A 308 19.13 -7.41 19.81
CA ASN A 308 20.51 -6.94 19.87
C ASN A 308 20.69 -5.69 20.76
N LEU A 309 19.60 -5.16 21.31
CA LEU A 309 19.61 -3.94 22.11
C LEU A 309 19.12 -4.21 23.54
N ASP A 310 19.72 -3.50 24.50
CA ASP A 310 19.23 -3.44 25.87
C ASP A 310 18.04 -2.46 26.01
N GLU A 311 17.38 -2.45 27.19
CA GLU A 311 16.22 -1.59 27.45
C GLU A 311 16.50 -0.09 27.28
N ALA A 312 17.69 0.37 27.66
CA ALA A 312 18.07 1.78 27.52
C ALA A 312 18.14 2.18 26.04
N ARG A 313 18.78 1.36 25.22
CA ARG A 313 18.89 1.56 23.77
C ARG A 313 17.54 1.42 23.06
N LEU A 314 16.68 0.47 23.47
CA LEU A 314 15.31 0.37 22.98
C LEU A 314 14.51 1.65 23.26
N THR A 315 14.69 2.25 24.42
CA THR A 315 14.07 3.54 24.76
C THR A 315 14.53 4.66 23.83
N VAL A 316 15.82 4.70 23.48
CA VAL A 316 16.34 5.67 22.50
C VAL A 316 15.69 5.45 21.14
N VAL A 317 15.63 4.21 20.65
CA VAL A 317 14.98 3.90 19.36
C VAL A 317 13.53 4.35 19.38
N LYS A 318 12.80 4.08 20.45
CA LYS A 318 11.40 4.53 20.60
C LYS A 318 11.27 6.06 20.56
N ASN A 319 12.21 6.80 21.14
CA ASN A 319 12.20 8.26 21.08
C ASN A 319 12.46 8.79 19.66
N LEU A 320 13.15 8.03 18.81
CA LEU A 320 13.39 8.38 17.41
C LEU A 320 12.14 8.20 16.52
N GLU A 321 11.06 7.62 17.02
CA GLU A 321 9.75 7.67 16.35
C GLU A 321 9.24 9.12 16.26
N ASN A 322 9.67 9.98 17.19
CA ASN A 322 9.40 11.42 17.08
C ASN A 322 10.31 12.05 16.01
N LYS A 323 9.72 12.59 14.96
CA LYS A 323 10.42 13.14 13.79
C LYS A 323 11.41 14.26 14.11
N LYS A 324 11.14 15.08 15.12
CA LYS A 324 12.07 16.14 15.52
C LYS A 324 13.35 15.52 16.08
N HIS A 325 13.25 14.58 17.01
CA HIS A 325 14.40 13.87 17.58
C HIS A 325 15.14 13.05 16.51
N HIS A 326 14.42 12.44 15.61
CA HIS A 326 14.98 11.73 14.47
C HIS A 326 15.90 12.62 13.64
N ARG A 327 15.39 13.79 13.18
CA ARG A 327 16.16 14.76 12.40
C ARG A 327 17.33 15.37 13.17
N GLU A 328 17.16 15.61 14.47
CA GLU A 328 18.22 16.10 15.34
C GLU A 328 19.36 15.09 15.41
N LYS A 329 19.04 13.80 15.55
CA LYS A 329 20.04 12.73 15.63
C LYS A 329 20.75 12.49 14.29
N GLU A 330 20.05 12.57 13.16
CA GLU A 330 20.69 12.55 11.83
C GLU A 330 21.73 13.69 11.70
N ARG A 331 21.34 14.92 12.05
CA ARG A 331 22.24 16.10 12.02
C ARG A 331 23.41 15.96 12.97
N GLU A 332 23.20 15.37 14.14
CA GLU A 332 24.28 15.11 15.09
C GLU A 332 25.34 14.19 14.48
N ILE A 333 24.93 13.11 13.82
CA ILE A 333 25.87 12.20 13.14
C ILE A 333 26.56 12.93 11.97
N GLU A 334 25.82 13.67 11.15
CA GLU A 334 26.37 14.42 10.02
C GLU A 334 27.42 15.45 10.49
N ASN A 335 27.10 16.23 11.50
CA ASN A 335 28.03 17.24 12.07
C ASN A 335 29.26 16.59 12.69
N ALA A 336 29.12 15.54 13.51
CA ALA A 336 30.23 14.86 14.16
C ALA A 336 31.21 14.21 13.16
N LEU A 337 30.77 13.92 11.95
CA LEU A 337 31.56 13.27 10.92
C LEU A 337 31.88 14.18 9.72
N ASN A 338 31.51 15.47 9.76
CA ASN A 338 31.64 16.44 8.67
C ASN A 338 30.99 15.94 7.37
N ILE A 339 29.82 15.32 7.47
CA ILE A 339 29.02 14.83 6.34
C ILE A 339 28.01 15.91 5.95
N PRO A 340 27.83 16.19 4.66
CA PRO A 340 26.81 17.14 4.20
C PRO A 340 25.38 16.71 4.61
N ALA A 341 24.52 17.68 4.88
CA ALA A 341 23.14 17.45 5.28
C ALA A 341 22.36 16.55 4.29
N GLY A 342 21.52 15.68 4.81
CA GLY A 342 20.71 14.73 4.07
C GLY A 342 21.46 13.48 3.60
N ARG A 343 22.70 13.29 4.01
CA ARG A 343 23.51 12.13 3.64
C ARG A 343 23.49 11.00 4.64
N VAL A 344 22.96 11.23 5.81
CA VAL A 344 22.67 10.21 6.82
C VAL A 344 21.17 10.15 7.00
N ILE A 345 20.59 8.95 6.86
CA ILE A 345 19.18 8.71 7.04
C ILE A 345 19.02 7.59 8.06
N ILE A 346 18.29 7.87 9.12
CA ILE A 346 17.90 6.87 10.11
C ILE A 346 16.56 6.30 9.68
N ASP A 347 16.35 5.01 9.81
CA ASP A 347 15.09 4.31 9.57
C ASP A 347 14.64 3.63 10.86
N VAL A 348 13.46 4.00 11.36
CA VAL A 348 12.78 3.36 12.49
C VAL A 348 11.39 2.93 11.99
N PRO A 349 11.29 1.75 11.39
CA PRO A 349 10.15 1.39 10.55
C PRO A 349 8.86 1.06 11.32
N TYR A 350 8.92 0.81 12.64
CA TYR A 350 7.82 0.21 13.38
C TYR A 350 6.48 0.95 13.23
N GLN A 351 6.44 2.26 13.46
CA GLN A 351 5.17 3.02 13.35
C GLN A 351 4.69 3.16 11.91
N GLU A 352 5.61 3.43 10.98
CA GLU A 352 5.25 3.57 9.56
C GLU A 352 4.66 2.28 9.00
N ILE A 353 5.21 1.13 9.40
CA ILE A 353 4.73 -0.18 8.98
C ILE A 353 3.32 -0.46 9.50
N HIS A 354 3.11 -0.30 10.80
CA HIS A 354 1.77 -0.54 11.39
C HIS A 354 0.72 0.46 10.92
N GLN A 355 1.12 1.65 10.49
CA GLN A 355 0.20 2.64 9.91
C GLN A 355 -0.11 2.37 8.43
N ALA A 356 0.91 1.98 7.65
CA ALA A 356 0.74 1.68 6.23
C ALA A 356 0.06 0.32 5.99
N GLU A 357 0.33 -0.65 6.89
CA GLU A 357 -0.16 -2.01 6.77
C GLU A 357 -0.75 -2.53 8.10
N PRO A 358 -1.87 -1.96 8.54
CA PRO A 358 -2.49 -2.36 9.81
C PRO A 358 -2.92 -3.83 9.84
N ARG A 359 -3.00 -4.48 8.68
CA ARG A 359 -3.43 -5.88 8.54
C ARG A 359 -2.32 -6.90 8.76
N ILE A 360 -1.06 -6.48 8.93
CA ILE A 360 0.08 -7.40 9.03
C ILE A 360 -0.09 -8.41 10.17
N ASP A 361 -0.66 -7.96 11.30
CA ASP A 361 -0.91 -8.78 12.49
C ASP A 361 -2.37 -9.21 12.63
N GLN A 362 -3.25 -8.82 11.69
CA GLN A 362 -4.66 -9.18 11.73
C GLN A 362 -4.85 -10.63 11.33
N THR A 363 -5.30 -11.43 12.28
CA THR A 363 -5.62 -12.85 12.09
C THR A 363 -6.96 -13.24 12.72
N ASP A 364 -7.77 -12.25 13.05
CA ASP A 364 -9.10 -12.45 13.69
C ASP A 364 -10.10 -12.93 12.65
N ILE A 365 -10.01 -14.22 12.33
CA ILE A 365 -10.83 -14.87 11.31
C ILE A 365 -11.77 -15.84 11.99
N MET A 366 -13.08 -15.67 11.79
CA MET A 366 -14.11 -16.52 12.34
C MET A 366 -14.44 -17.68 11.41
N ILE A 367 -14.48 -18.87 11.96
CA ILE A 367 -14.74 -20.14 11.27
C ILE A 367 -16.11 -20.67 11.67
N VAL A 368 -16.95 -20.92 10.67
CA VAL A 368 -18.25 -21.60 10.89
C VAL A 368 -18.08 -23.10 10.71
N ASP A 369 -18.32 -23.85 11.77
CA ASP A 369 -18.32 -25.31 11.79
C ASP A 369 -19.67 -25.83 12.26
N LYS A 370 -20.54 -26.19 11.32
CA LYS A 370 -21.97 -26.54 11.56
C LYS A 370 -22.72 -25.36 12.20
N GLU A 371 -23.07 -25.47 13.49
CA GLU A 371 -23.78 -24.45 14.26
C GLU A 371 -22.84 -23.66 15.19
N GLU A 372 -21.56 -23.99 15.24
CA GLU A 372 -20.59 -23.32 16.10
C GLU A 372 -19.76 -22.30 15.32
N ILE A 373 -19.48 -21.16 15.94
CA ILE A 373 -18.54 -20.15 15.46
C ILE A 373 -17.33 -20.16 16.38
N LYS A 374 -16.14 -20.34 15.80
CA LYS A 374 -14.86 -20.39 16.53
C LYS A 374 -13.82 -19.52 15.85
N SER A 375 -12.82 -19.09 16.59
CA SER A 375 -11.67 -18.39 16.02
C SER A 375 -10.81 -19.36 15.18
N LEU A 376 -10.08 -18.83 14.20
CA LEU A 376 -9.06 -19.58 13.47
C LEU A 376 -8.02 -20.21 14.41
N ASP A 377 -7.68 -19.53 15.52
CA ASP A 377 -6.73 -20.02 16.54
C ASP A 377 -7.16 -21.34 17.18
N ASP A 378 -8.47 -21.66 17.20
CA ASP A 378 -8.99 -22.94 17.71
C ASP A 378 -8.69 -24.12 16.76
N TYR A 379 -8.33 -23.83 15.51
CA TYR A 379 -8.09 -24.85 14.48
C TYR A 379 -6.63 -25.00 14.08
N THR A 380 -5.82 -23.95 14.28
CA THR A 380 -4.43 -23.93 13.82
C THR A 380 -3.56 -22.98 14.64
N PRO A 381 -2.28 -23.34 14.91
CA PRO A 381 -1.33 -22.46 15.55
C PRO A 381 -0.72 -21.41 14.58
N ILE A 382 -1.02 -21.47 13.29
CA ILE A 382 -0.40 -20.61 12.27
C ILE A 382 -0.71 -19.13 12.51
N ALA A 383 -1.94 -18.79 12.90
CA ALA A 383 -2.31 -17.42 13.21
C ALA A 383 -1.40 -16.83 14.31
N GLY A 384 -1.19 -17.56 15.40
CA GLY A 384 -0.28 -17.17 16.48
C GLY A 384 1.18 -17.05 16.02
N ALA A 385 1.65 -17.98 15.15
CA ALA A 385 3.00 -17.94 14.61
C ALA A 385 3.23 -16.72 13.72
N ILE A 386 2.23 -16.29 12.95
CA ILE A 386 2.30 -15.10 12.11
C ILE A 386 2.36 -13.83 12.97
N ARG A 387 1.51 -13.71 13.98
CA ARG A 387 1.54 -12.57 14.93
C ARG A 387 2.88 -12.43 15.66
N SER A 388 3.56 -13.54 15.91
CA SER A 388 4.87 -13.52 16.58
C SER A 388 6.05 -13.23 15.65
N ARG A 389 5.82 -13.12 14.34
CA ARG A 389 6.88 -12.89 13.35
C ARG A 389 7.27 -11.43 13.32
N ALA A 390 8.56 -11.14 13.58
CA ALA A 390 9.11 -9.80 13.41
C ALA A 390 9.35 -9.51 11.91
N VAL A 391 8.68 -8.48 11.39
CA VAL A 391 8.88 -7.96 10.03
C VAL A 391 8.84 -6.44 10.09
N PRO A 392 9.87 -5.75 9.63
CA PRO A 392 11.21 -6.23 9.23
C PRO A 392 12.03 -6.78 10.40
N ASP A 393 13.15 -7.42 10.11
CA ASP A 393 14.06 -7.97 11.13
C ASP A 393 14.92 -6.89 11.84
N TRP A 394 14.81 -5.63 11.45
CA TRP A 394 15.46 -4.48 12.11
C TRP A 394 14.43 -3.53 12.70
N ILE A 395 14.77 -2.97 13.86
CA ILE A 395 14.00 -1.89 14.50
C ILE A 395 14.65 -0.53 14.30
N ILE A 396 15.92 -0.51 13.88
CA ILE A 396 16.64 0.68 13.49
C ILE A 396 17.67 0.33 12.43
N MET A 397 17.77 1.19 11.42
CA MET A 397 18.79 1.11 10.37
C MET A 397 19.32 2.51 10.08
N ILE A 398 20.63 2.64 9.84
CA ILE A 398 21.25 3.88 9.35
C ILE A 398 21.80 3.63 7.96
N VAL A 399 21.38 4.45 7.01
CA VAL A 399 21.88 4.42 5.65
C VAL A 399 22.56 5.72 5.28
N THR A 400 23.58 5.64 4.43
CA THR A 400 24.36 6.80 4.00
C THR A 400 24.91 6.62 2.59
N ASP A 401 25.42 7.71 2.01
CA ASP A 401 26.19 7.65 0.76
C ASP A 401 27.41 6.73 0.95
N GLU A 402 27.71 5.91 -0.06
CA GLU A 402 28.82 4.94 -0.03
C GLU A 402 30.16 5.56 0.39
N ARG A 403 30.40 6.82 0.06
CA ARG A 403 31.61 7.57 0.42
C ARG A 403 31.80 7.73 1.94
N PHE A 404 30.72 7.75 2.70
CA PHE A 404 30.73 7.97 4.16
C PHE A 404 30.44 6.70 4.95
N ARG A 405 30.18 5.58 4.27
CA ARG A 405 29.74 4.34 4.90
C ARG A 405 30.64 3.86 6.02
N ASP A 406 31.96 3.84 5.77
CA ASP A 406 32.93 3.30 6.75
C ASP A 406 33.04 4.17 8.00
N ASP A 407 32.97 5.49 7.85
CA ASP A 407 33.03 6.43 8.96
C ASP A 407 31.74 6.38 9.79
N VAL A 408 30.59 6.33 9.13
CA VAL A 408 29.29 6.18 9.80
C VAL A 408 29.23 4.82 10.50
N SER A 409 29.62 3.73 9.86
CA SER A 409 29.61 2.40 10.46
C SER A 409 30.43 2.29 11.76
N LYS A 410 31.57 2.99 11.84
CA LYS A 410 32.45 2.97 13.02
C LYS A 410 31.96 3.81 14.19
N LYS A 411 31.19 4.88 13.93
CA LYS A 411 30.90 5.92 14.95
C LYS A 411 29.41 6.11 15.22
N ALA A 412 28.53 5.74 14.29
CA ALA A 412 27.10 6.02 14.39
C ALA A 412 26.46 5.38 15.62
N GLU A 413 26.78 4.14 15.95
CA GLU A 413 26.23 3.48 17.15
C GLU A 413 26.52 4.26 18.42
N LYS A 414 27.79 4.74 18.59
CA LYS A 414 28.17 5.51 19.75
C LYS A 414 27.41 6.84 19.82
N ILE A 415 27.26 7.54 18.68
CA ILE A 415 26.54 8.81 18.62
C ILE A 415 25.06 8.60 18.83
N LEU A 416 24.49 7.53 18.25
CA LEU A 416 23.07 7.21 18.32
C LEU A 416 22.60 6.97 19.77
N PHE A 417 23.43 6.30 20.56
CA PHE A 417 23.11 5.87 21.94
C PHE A 417 23.85 6.66 23.01
N SER A 418 24.44 7.82 22.66
CA SER A 418 25.10 8.72 23.63
C SER A 418 24.10 9.58 24.39
#